data_b289b11ddf11168881fb945f382b68a0
#
_entry.id   b289b11ddf11168881fb945f382b68a0
#
_cell.length_a   1.000
_cell.length_b   1.000
_cell.length_c   1.000
_cell.angle_alpha   90.00
_cell.angle_beta   90.00
_cell.angle_gamma   90.00
#
_symmetry.space_group_name_H-M   'P 1'
#
loop_
_entity.id
_entity.type
_entity.pdbx_description
1 polymer ?
#
loop_
_entity_poly.entity_id
_entity_poly.type
_entity_poly.pdbx_seq_one_letter_code
_entity_poly.pdbx_strand_id
1 'polypeptide(L)'
;MKTASYLCLLLNVVFLGTASAADDSEARTYGSTDFDASGSPEAHEVFIRGLLQLHNFEYDDARASFLATQKLDQDFAMAYWGEALTHEHPLWNQHDPEASRAVLAKLGQTAEERAEKFPTVREKAYLQSIERLFGNGNQEERELRYSAALGEIHETYPDDLDAAAFYALSLLTISHGGRDFALYMRAGAIAEEILDINPRHPGALHYSIHSYDDPIHAPLGLRAANLYAQVAPSAVHALHMGSHIYFALGMWELGTERNTRAFEAAVARQSNPDDSYGSQANHALAWLIYALNQQGMHEQAAEKLALFEDQLSRYGGNTQRQNFIAARASYLVDSQDWDSHFATVPVDYDGLSHYFVATDQYIQGVLALESADVEGAKTALDAIDGAEPIQTRSRRAMVPRLLHLALAGQMALAAGNTREALALMEEAAELEASVPPEYGPAVPVQPTAELLADTYMSLGEYELARQNYELALQSSVGRQRSLTGLNGAAH
;
A
#
# COMPACT_ATOMS: atom_id res chain seq x y z
N MET A 1 -26.86 -16.76 -80.97
CA MET A 1 -25.81 -16.50 -79.96
C MET A 1 -26.43 -16.82 -78.62
N LYS A 2 -26.02 -17.95 -78.00
CA LYS A 2 -26.59 -18.47 -76.76
C LYS A 2 -25.75 -18.01 -75.60
N THR A 3 -26.30 -17.24 -74.69
CA THR A 3 -25.69 -16.86 -73.39
C THR A 3 -26.08 -17.91 -72.34
N ALA A 4 -25.10 -18.58 -71.79
CA ALA A 4 -25.26 -19.54 -70.70
C ALA A 4 -25.06 -18.79 -69.37
N SER A 5 -26.08 -18.80 -68.49
CA SER A 5 -26.00 -18.30 -67.12
C SER A 5 -25.50 -19.47 -66.21
N TYR A 6 -24.39 -19.27 -65.53
CA TYR A 6 -23.93 -20.14 -64.48
C TYR A 6 -24.48 -19.66 -63.14
N LEU A 7 -25.26 -20.53 -62.49
CA LEU A 7 -25.78 -20.37 -61.14
C LEU A 7 -24.76 -20.93 -60.13
N CYS A 8 -24.03 -20.07 -59.42
CA CYS A 8 -23.18 -20.51 -58.32
C CYS A 8 -24.00 -20.70 -57.03
N LEU A 9 -24.11 -21.96 -56.60
CA LEU A 9 -24.66 -22.34 -55.32
C LEU A 9 -23.57 -22.12 -54.26
N LEU A 10 -23.72 -21.13 -53.41
CA LEU A 10 -22.88 -20.94 -52.20
C LEU A 10 -23.46 -21.83 -51.08
N LEU A 11 -22.74 -22.88 -50.73
CA LEU A 11 -22.98 -23.69 -49.53
C LEU A 11 -22.41 -22.89 -48.32
N ASN A 12 -23.26 -22.32 -47.49
CA ASN A 12 -22.86 -21.83 -46.19
C ASN A 12 -22.72 -23.00 -45.21
N VAL A 13 -21.49 -23.45 -44.95
CA VAL A 13 -21.17 -24.34 -43.85
C VAL A 13 -21.05 -23.48 -42.58
N VAL A 14 -22.08 -23.52 -41.76
CA VAL A 14 -22.04 -22.96 -40.42
C VAL A 14 -21.20 -23.87 -39.55
N PHE A 15 -19.96 -23.49 -39.31
CA PHE A 15 -19.15 -24.09 -38.25
C PHE A 15 -19.70 -23.52 -36.90
N LEU A 16 -20.51 -24.33 -36.24
CA LEU A 16 -20.76 -24.21 -34.81
C LEU A 16 -19.47 -24.61 -34.07
N GLY A 17 -18.54 -23.67 -33.94
CA GLY A 17 -17.45 -23.80 -33.02
C GLY A 17 -18.04 -23.77 -31.62
N THR A 18 -18.03 -24.89 -30.92
CA THR A 18 -18.13 -24.94 -29.47
C THR A 18 -16.90 -24.17 -28.96
N ALA A 19 -17.11 -22.93 -28.52
CA ALA A 19 -16.11 -22.25 -27.71
C ALA A 19 -15.95 -23.10 -26.44
N SER A 20 -14.94 -23.95 -26.43
CA SER A 20 -14.37 -24.48 -25.21
C SER A 20 -13.97 -23.24 -24.41
N ALA A 21 -14.49 -23.10 -23.21
CA ALA A 21 -13.91 -22.21 -22.23
C ALA A 21 -12.47 -22.70 -22.05
N ALA A 22 -11.55 -22.18 -22.86
CA ALA A 22 -10.13 -22.34 -22.65
C ALA A 22 -9.86 -21.82 -21.25
N ASP A 23 -9.26 -22.67 -20.45
CA ASP A 23 -8.85 -22.41 -19.09
C ASP A 23 -8.01 -21.11 -19.08
N ASP A 24 -8.61 -20.00 -18.66
CA ASP A 24 -7.98 -18.67 -18.54
C ASP A 24 -6.82 -18.68 -17.52
N SER A 25 -6.60 -19.82 -16.85
CA SER A 25 -5.55 -20.02 -15.83
C SER A 25 -4.14 -20.14 -16.43
N GLU A 26 -3.99 -20.60 -17.67
CA GLU A 26 -2.66 -20.79 -18.31
C GLU A 26 -2.01 -19.48 -18.80
N ALA A 27 -2.77 -18.41 -19.00
CA ALA A 27 -2.25 -17.13 -19.52
C ALA A 27 -1.77 -16.15 -18.43
N ARG A 28 -2.00 -16.43 -17.15
CA ARG A 28 -1.65 -15.52 -16.06
C ARG A 28 -0.19 -15.65 -15.67
N THR A 29 0.56 -14.53 -15.72
CA THR A 29 1.96 -14.48 -15.33
C THR A 29 2.17 -13.69 -14.04
N TYR A 30 2.89 -14.29 -13.10
CA TYR A 30 3.21 -13.72 -11.77
C TYR A 30 4.73 -13.58 -11.54
N GLY A 31 5.53 -13.67 -12.58
CA GLY A 31 6.98 -13.73 -12.50
C GLY A 31 7.54 -15.14 -12.65
N SER A 32 8.74 -15.38 -12.12
CA SER A 32 9.38 -16.71 -12.12
C SER A 32 10.24 -16.91 -10.88
N THR A 33 10.24 -18.17 -10.40
CA THR A 33 11.16 -18.67 -9.37
C THR A 33 11.52 -20.12 -9.68
N ASP A 34 12.61 -20.60 -9.06
CA ASP A 34 13.09 -21.98 -9.15
C ASP A 34 13.19 -22.56 -7.74
N PHE A 35 12.03 -22.81 -7.16
CA PHE A 35 11.92 -23.34 -5.79
C PHE A 35 11.74 -24.85 -5.83
N ASP A 36 12.72 -25.58 -5.30
CA ASP A 36 12.66 -27.02 -5.18
C ASP A 36 11.81 -27.42 -3.94
N ALA A 37 10.78 -28.25 -4.15
CA ALA A 37 9.92 -28.78 -3.09
C ALA A 37 9.58 -30.23 -3.36
N SER A 38 9.53 -31.02 -2.27
CA SER A 38 9.21 -32.43 -2.33
C SER A 38 7.73 -32.66 -2.59
N GLY A 39 7.41 -33.44 -3.63
CA GLY A 39 6.04 -33.80 -4.01
C GLY A 39 5.93 -34.26 -5.45
N SER A 40 4.70 -34.52 -5.91
CA SER A 40 4.48 -34.93 -7.30
C SER A 40 4.73 -33.76 -8.26
N PRO A 41 5.23 -34.03 -9.50
CA PRO A 41 5.48 -32.95 -10.47
C PRO A 41 4.24 -32.09 -10.79
N GLU A 42 3.07 -32.72 -10.88
CA GLU A 42 1.81 -32.03 -11.14
C GLU A 42 1.43 -31.06 -10.00
N ALA A 43 1.59 -31.50 -8.75
CA ALA A 43 1.35 -30.67 -7.58
C ALA A 43 2.39 -29.54 -7.45
N HIS A 44 3.64 -29.80 -7.88
CA HIS A 44 4.72 -28.82 -7.83
C HIS A 44 4.44 -27.60 -8.72
N GLU A 45 3.90 -27.77 -9.93
CA GLU A 45 3.53 -26.65 -10.82
C GLU A 45 2.49 -25.72 -10.15
N VAL A 46 1.50 -26.31 -9.48
CA VAL A 46 0.45 -25.54 -8.78
C VAL A 46 1.01 -24.86 -7.52
N PHE A 47 1.93 -25.53 -6.82
CA PHE A 47 2.65 -24.95 -5.68
C PHE A 47 3.48 -23.73 -6.09
N ILE A 48 4.26 -23.81 -7.16
CA ILE A 48 5.06 -22.69 -7.69
C ILE A 48 4.15 -21.48 -8.02
N ARG A 49 3.00 -21.72 -8.63
CA ARG A 49 2.02 -20.66 -8.88
C ARG A 49 1.58 -20.00 -7.56
N GLY A 50 1.26 -20.78 -6.53
CA GLY A 50 0.91 -20.28 -5.20
C GLY A 50 2.03 -19.46 -4.57
N LEU A 51 3.28 -19.91 -4.71
CA LEU A 51 4.46 -19.20 -4.19
C LEU A 51 4.67 -17.85 -4.90
N LEU A 52 4.55 -17.82 -6.23
CA LEU A 52 4.61 -16.59 -7.00
C LEU A 52 3.49 -15.61 -6.60
N GLN A 53 2.26 -16.10 -6.42
CA GLN A 53 1.13 -15.30 -5.96
C GLN A 53 1.36 -14.75 -4.54
N LEU A 54 1.98 -15.54 -3.64
CA LEU A 54 2.33 -15.11 -2.28
C LEU A 54 3.34 -13.95 -2.30
N HIS A 55 4.39 -14.03 -3.13
CA HIS A 55 5.35 -12.94 -3.32
C HIS A 55 4.72 -11.66 -3.88
N ASN A 56 3.65 -11.80 -4.67
CA ASN A 56 2.89 -10.68 -5.22
C ASN A 56 1.78 -10.17 -4.27
N PHE A 57 1.65 -10.69 -3.05
CA PHE A 57 0.59 -10.37 -2.09
C PHE A 57 -0.84 -10.61 -2.62
N GLU A 58 -0.99 -11.55 -3.57
CA GLU A 58 -2.27 -12.07 -4.03
C GLU A 58 -2.69 -13.24 -3.10
N TYR A 59 -2.91 -12.92 -1.81
CA TYR A 59 -3.05 -13.90 -0.73
C TYR A 59 -4.19 -14.89 -0.92
N ASP A 60 -5.35 -14.44 -1.42
CA ASP A 60 -6.51 -15.32 -1.67
C ASP A 60 -6.24 -16.29 -2.83
N ASP A 61 -5.62 -15.81 -3.91
CA ASP A 61 -5.23 -16.63 -5.06
C ASP A 61 -4.12 -17.63 -4.66
N ALA A 62 -3.14 -17.19 -3.86
CA ALA A 62 -2.07 -18.04 -3.33
C ALA A 62 -2.65 -19.17 -2.47
N ARG A 63 -3.58 -18.83 -1.57
CA ARG A 63 -4.28 -19.80 -0.74
C ARG A 63 -5.04 -20.82 -1.58
N ALA A 64 -5.77 -20.38 -2.59
CA ALA A 64 -6.48 -21.28 -3.50
C ALA A 64 -5.51 -22.23 -4.23
N SER A 65 -4.34 -21.75 -4.65
CA SER A 65 -3.30 -22.56 -5.28
C SER A 65 -2.68 -23.57 -4.30
N PHE A 66 -2.36 -23.19 -3.07
CA PHE A 66 -1.84 -24.11 -2.06
C PHE A 66 -2.87 -25.19 -1.66
N LEU A 67 -4.15 -24.83 -1.54
CA LEU A 67 -5.23 -25.79 -1.31
C LEU A 67 -5.41 -26.75 -2.51
N ALA A 68 -5.23 -26.28 -3.73
CA ALA A 68 -5.26 -27.13 -4.92
C ALA A 68 -4.06 -28.09 -4.94
N THR A 69 -2.87 -27.63 -4.56
CA THR A 69 -1.66 -28.46 -4.38
C THR A 69 -1.92 -29.60 -3.39
N GLN A 70 -2.49 -29.31 -2.21
CA GLN A 70 -2.84 -30.31 -1.20
C GLN A 70 -3.88 -31.33 -1.69
N LYS A 71 -4.77 -30.95 -2.61
CA LYS A 71 -5.74 -31.89 -3.22
C LYS A 71 -5.08 -32.82 -4.22
N LEU A 72 -4.07 -32.34 -4.96
CA LEU A 72 -3.31 -33.14 -5.93
C LEU A 72 -2.34 -34.09 -5.21
N ASP A 73 -1.72 -33.62 -4.12
CA ASP A 73 -0.75 -34.37 -3.33
C ASP A 73 -0.88 -34.00 -1.83
N GLN A 74 -1.52 -34.85 -1.06
CA GLN A 74 -1.77 -34.61 0.37
C GLN A 74 -0.48 -34.66 1.22
N ASP A 75 0.57 -35.28 0.70
CA ASP A 75 1.88 -35.37 1.37
C ASP A 75 2.81 -34.21 0.97
N PHE A 76 2.37 -33.27 0.13
CA PHE A 76 3.12 -32.08 -0.24
C PHE A 76 3.18 -31.08 0.93
N ALA A 77 4.09 -31.30 1.86
CA ALA A 77 4.14 -30.56 3.13
C ALA A 77 4.34 -29.04 2.97
N MET A 78 5.14 -28.62 1.97
CA MET A 78 5.35 -27.20 1.67
C MET A 78 4.07 -26.46 1.25
N ALA A 79 3.04 -27.15 0.75
CA ALA A 79 1.76 -26.49 0.44
C ALA A 79 1.00 -26.05 1.71
N TYR A 80 1.15 -26.76 2.82
CA TYR A 80 0.61 -26.35 4.12
C TYR A 80 1.41 -25.20 4.73
N TRP A 81 2.74 -25.18 4.52
CA TRP A 81 3.59 -24.05 4.86
C TRP A 81 3.14 -22.80 4.13
N GLY A 82 2.91 -22.89 2.80
CA GLY A 82 2.44 -21.78 1.98
C GLY A 82 1.04 -21.31 2.37
N GLU A 83 0.08 -22.25 2.59
CA GLU A 83 -1.27 -21.91 3.07
C GLU A 83 -1.21 -21.15 4.41
N ALA A 84 -0.38 -21.58 5.36
CA ALA A 84 -0.23 -20.91 6.65
C ALA A 84 0.25 -19.46 6.49
N LEU A 85 1.17 -19.19 5.57
CA LEU A 85 1.67 -17.84 5.30
C LEU A 85 0.63 -16.93 4.62
N THR A 86 -0.39 -17.46 3.97
CA THR A 86 -1.45 -16.62 3.38
C THR A 86 -2.36 -15.94 4.41
N HIS A 87 -2.23 -16.26 5.68
CA HIS A 87 -2.92 -15.61 6.79
C HIS A 87 -2.05 -14.53 7.48
N GLU A 88 -0.86 -14.31 6.95
CA GLU A 88 0.12 -13.33 7.45
C GLU A 88 0.36 -12.26 6.37
N HIS A 89 -0.12 -11.03 6.62
CA HIS A 89 0.02 -9.90 5.71
C HIS A 89 0.91 -8.82 6.35
N PRO A 90 2.22 -9.04 6.39
CA PRO A 90 3.12 -8.34 7.33
C PRO A 90 3.18 -6.82 7.09
N LEU A 91 3.31 -6.35 5.84
CA LEU A 91 3.37 -4.92 5.53
C LEU A 91 2.02 -4.21 5.65
N TRP A 92 0.91 -4.97 5.69
CA TRP A 92 -0.44 -4.44 5.93
C TRP A 92 -0.86 -4.53 7.39
N ASN A 93 0.02 -5.08 8.24
CA ASN A 93 -0.23 -5.31 9.67
C ASN A 93 -1.55 -6.06 9.94
N GLN A 94 -1.81 -7.10 9.13
CA GLN A 94 -2.97 -7.98 9.25
C GLN A 94 -2.48 -9.39 9.53
N HIS A 95 -2.81 -9.93 10.69
CA HIS A 95 -2.28 -11.18 11.19
C HIS A 95 -3.40 -12.06 11.73
N ASP A 96 -3.47 -13.31 11.25
CA ASP A 96 -4.34 -14.35 11.81
C ASP A 96 -3.53 -15.59 12.20
N PRO A 97 -2.81 -15.53 13.32
CA PRO A 97 -1.99 -16.65 13.78
C PRO A 97 -2.81 -17.88 14.18
N GLU A 98 -4.10 -17.72 14.48
CA GLU A 98 -4.99 -18.85 14.83
C GLU A 98 -5.31 -19.65 13.58
N ALA A 99 -5.66 -19.01 12.48
CA ALA A 99 -5.86 -19.66 11.19
C ALA A 99 -4.58 -20.37 10.72
N SER A 100 -3.42 -19.72 10.82
CA SER A 100 -2.12 -20.31 10.49
C SER A 100 -1.81 -21.58 11.31
N ARG A 101 -2.03 -21.54 12.62
CA ARG A 101 -1.88 -22.72 13.50
C ARG A 101 -2.84 -23.83 13.14
N ALA A 102 -4.08 -23.52 12.78
CA ALA A 102 -5.06 -24.49 12.34
C ALA A 102 -4.63 -25.21 11.06
N VAL A 103 -3.99 -24.50 10.12
CA VAL A 103 -3.39 -25.10 8.93
C VAL A 103 -2.27 -26.08 9.32
N LEU A 104 -1.32 -25.65 10.14
CA LEU A 104 -0.19 -26.49 10.58
C LEU A 104 -0.65 -27.72 11.37
N ALA A 105 -1.71 -27.61 12.14
CA ALA A 105 -2.30 -28.74 12.90
C ALA A 105 -2.81 -29.88 12.01
N LYS A 106 -3.06 -29.63 10.70
CA LYS A 106 -3.41 -30.68 9.73
C LYS A 106 -2.23 -31.65 9.48
N LEU A 107 -0.98 -31.19 9.67
CA LEU A 107 0.24 -32.00 9.51
C LEU A 107 0.59 -32.81 10.75
N GLY A 108 0.19 -32.37 11.93
CA GLY A 108 0.48 -33.03 13.22
C GLY A 108 0.23 -32.08 14.40
N GLN A 109 -0.01 -32.67 15.56
CA GLN A 109 -0.30 -31.90 16.78
C GLN A 109 0.97 -31.36 17.46
N THR A 110 2.10 -32.04 17.29
CA THR A 110 3.40 -31.60 17.83
C THR A 110 4.34 -31.11 16.71
N ALA A 111 5.36 -30.35 17.09
CA ALA A 111 6.39 -29.89 16.13
C ALA A 111 7.15 -31.08 15.51
N GLU A 112 7.39 -32.12 16.31
CA GLU A 112 8.07 -33.35 15.87
C GLU A 112 7.22 -34.07 14.81
N GLU A 113 5.91 -34.27 15.06
CA GLU A 113 4.99 -34.91 14.10
C GLU A 113 4.94 -34.13 12.78
N ARG A 114 4.91 -32.80 12.86
CA ARG A 114 4.93 -31.95 11.67
C ARG A 114 6.25 -32.04 10.92
N ALA A 115 7.38 -32.03 11.64
CA ALA A 115 8.71 -32.13 11.04
C ALA A 115 8.95 -33.46 10.31
N GLU A 116 8.28 -34.56 10.71
CA GLU A 116 8.33 -35.83 10.02
C GLU A 116 7.70 -35.80 8.63
N LYS A 117 6.78 -34.84 8.38
CA LYS A 117 6.13 -34.65 7.08
C LYS A 117 7.01 -33.95 6.04
N PHE A 118 8.07 -33.26 6.49
CA PHE A 118 8.97 -32.52 5.59
C PHE A 118 10.19 -33.40 5.26
N PRO A 119 10.35 -33.84 3.99
CA PRO A 119 11.36 -34.86 3.64
C PRO A 119 12.80 -34.36 3.76
N THR A 120 13.07 -33.09 3.45
CA THR A 120 14.43 -32.54 3.41
C THR A 120 14.77 -31.68 4.63
N VAL A 121 16.06 -31.52 4.93
CA VAL A 121 16.53 -30.62 6.00
C VAL A 121 16.18 -29.17 5.69
N ARG A 122 16.23 -28.77 4.42
CA ARG A 122 15.87 -27.43 3.97
C ARG A 122 14.38 -27.15 4.21
N GLU A 123 13.49 -28.05 3.81
CA GLU A 123 12.04 -27.88 4.05
C GLU A 123 11.69 -27.86 5.53
N LYS A 124 12.40 -28.65 6.36
CA LYS A 124 12.27 -28.59 7.83
C LYS A 124 12.68 -27.23 8.40
N ALA A 125 13.69 -26.58 7.83
CA ALA A 125 14.08 -25.23 8.23
C ALA A 125 12.99 -24.21 7.91
N TYR A 126 12.33 -24.29 6.74
CA TYR A 126 11.16 -23.48 6.40
C TYR A 126 9.99 -23.71 7.37
N LEU A 127 9.68 -24.96 7.70
CA LEU A 127 8.67 -25.26 8.75
C LEU A 127 9.04 -24.59 10.08
N GLN A 128 10.27 -24.75 10.55
CA GLN A 128 10.72 -24.19 11.83
C GLN A 128 10.63 -22.66 11.85
N SER A 129 10.85 -21.98 10.69
CA SER A 129 10.72 -20.54 10.60
C SER A 129 9.29 -20.09 10.91
N ILE A 130 8.28 -20.70 10.29
CA ILE A 130 6.87 -20.33 10.51
C ILE A 130 6.34 -20.82 11.87
N GLU A 131 6.89 -21.88 12.45
CA GLU A 131 6.58 -22.28 13.82
C GLU A 131 7.08 -21.24 14.85
N ARG A 132 8.17 -20.51 14.54
CA ARG A 132 8.60 -19.35 15.34
C ARG A 132 7.65 -18.17 15.16
N LEU A 133 7.18 -17.91 13.91
CA LEU A 133 6.25 -16.82 13.58
C LEU A 133 4.89 -17.02 14.27
N PHE A 134 4.37 -18.24 14.27
CA PHE A 134 3.05 -18.57 14.83
C PHE A 134 3.13 -19.17 16.23
N GLY A 135 4.32 -19.18 16.85
CA GLY A 135 4.58 -19.72 18.18
C GLY A 135 4.10 -18.83 19.33
N ASN A 136 4.69 -19.03 20.50
CA ASN A 136 4.40 -18.26 21.71
C ASN A 136 5.12 -16.90 21.70
N GLY A 137 4.58 -15.95 22.47
CA GLY A 137 5.12 -14.60 22.62
C GLY A 137 4.24 -13.53 21.96
N ASN A 138 4.59 -12.26 22.17
CA ASN A 138 3.94 -11.16 21.45
C ASN A 138 4.36 -11.14 19.98
N GLN A 139 3.69 -10.32 19.16
CA GLN A 139 3.94 -10.25 17.71
C GLN A 139 5.40 -9.91 17.40
N GLU A 140 5.93 -8.84 18.00
CA GLU A 140 7.31 -8.39 17.79
C GLU A 140 8.35 -9.47 18.07
N GLU A 141 8.21 -10.19 19.21
CA GLU A 141 9.10 -11.31 19.53
C GLU A 141 9.02 -12.45 18.53
N ARG A 142 7.83 -12.74 18.00
CA ARG A 142 7.63 -13.80 17.01
C ARG A 142 8.25 -13.43 15.68
N GLU A 143 8.03 -12.21 15.20
CA GLU A 143 8.59 -11.70 13.94
C GLU A 143 10.13 -11.63 14.00
N LEU A 144 10.72 -11.18 15.11
CA LEU A 144 12.17 -11.19 15.29
C LEU A 144 12.75 -12.61 15.20
N ARG A 145 12.09 -13.60 15.82
CA ARG A 145 12.52 -15.01 15.74
C ARG A 145 12.34 -15.61 14.36
N TYR A 146 11.29 -15.22 13.65
CA TYR A 146 11.05 -15.60 12.25
C TYR A 146 12.14 -15.04 11.34
N SER A 147 12.42 -13.74 11.44
CA SER A 147 13.47 -13.09 10.66
C SER A 147 14.85 -13.71 10.91
N ALA A 148 15.18 -14.01 12.17
CA ALA A 148 16.43 -14.70 12.50
C ALA A 148 16.51 -16.09 11.85
N ALA A 149 15.39 -16.86 11.86
CA ALA A 149 15.35 -18.17 11.22
C ALA A 149 15.51 -18.09 9.69
N LEU A 150 14.89 -17.11 9.05
CA LEU A 150 15.07 -16.89 7.61
C LEU A 150 16.50 -16.47 7.26
N GLY A 151 17.15 -15.67 8.11
CA GLY A 151 18.57 -15.36 7.99
C GLY A 151 19.45 -16.60 8.05
N GLU A 152 19.18 -17.54 8.99
CA GLU A 152 19.86 -18.84 9.10
C GLU A 152 19.69 -19.70 7.83
N ILE A 153 18.48 -19.70 7.23
CA ILE A 153 18.20 -20.42 5.97
C ILE A 153 18.98 -19.80 4.82
N HIS A 154 18.93 -18.47 4.67
CA HIS A 154 19.65 -17.73 3.63
C HIS A 154 21.17 -17.96 3.71
N GLU A 155 21.76 -17.94 4.91
CA GLU A 155 23.19 -18.23 5.11
C GLU A 155 23.54 -19.69 4.77
N THR A 156 22.66 -20.64 5.09
CA THR A 156 22.89 -22.07 4.89
C THR A 156 22.67 -22.51 3.42
N TYR A 157 21.71 -21.86 2.74
CA TYR A 157 21.31 -22.16 1.38
C TYR A 157 21.40 -20.88 0.50
N PRO A 158 22.61 -20.41 0.17
CA PRO A 158 22.78 -19.12 -0.51
C PRO A 158 22.19 -19.09 -1.95
N ASP A 159 21.99 -20.27 -2.56
CA ASP A 159 21.38 -20.38 -3.88
C ASP A 159 19.82 -20.40 -3.83
N ASP A 160 19.23 -20.40 -2.62
CA ASP A 160 17.79 -20.35 -2.41
C ASP A 160 17.29 -18.90 -2.45
N LEU A 161 16.89 -18.47 -3.66
CA LEU A 161 16.46 -17.07 -3.88
C LEU A 161 15.16 -16.72 -3.13
N ASP A 162 14.27 -17.70 -2.92
CA ASP A 162 13.04 -17.46 -2.16
C ASP A 162 13.32 -17.30 -0.66
N ALA A 163 14.27 -18.07 -0.10
CA ALA A 163 14.72 -17.85 1.28
C ALA A 163 15.29 -16.45 1.47
N ALA A 164 16.14 -16.01 0.54
CA ALA A 164 16.69 -14.66 0.53
C ALA A 164 15.57 -13.60 0.42
N ALA A 165 14.57 -13.81 -0.45
CA ALA A 165 13.44 -12.90 -0.64
C ALA A 165 12.57 -12.81 0.63
N PHE A 166 12.20 -13.94 1.25
CA PHE A 166 11.45 -13.93 2.50
C PHE A 166 12.25 -13.30 3.66
N TYR A 167 13.58 -13.50 3.67
CA TYR A 167 14.43 -12.82 4.64
C TYR A 167 14.42 -11.31 4.42
N ALA A 168 14.56 -10.83 3.19
CA ALA A 168 14.45 -9.41 2.86
C ALA A 168 13.09 -8.82 3.30
N LEU A 169 11.99 -9.52 3.02
CA LEU A 169 10.65 -9.12 3.49
C LEU A 169 10.60 -9.02 5.02
N SER A 170 11.13 -10.01 5.73
CA SER A 170 11.12 -10.04 7.20
C SER A 170 11.90 -8.88 7.82
N LEU A 171 12.97 -8.41 7.19
CA LEU A 171 13.74 -7.23 7.64
C LEU A 171 12.92 -5.94 7.57
N LEU A 172 12.02 -5.81 6.59
CA LEU A 172 11.10 -4.67 6.49
C LEU A 172 10.07 -4.69 7.62
N THR A 173 9.62 -5.87 8.03
CA THR A 173 8.53 -6.01 9.02
C THR A 173 9.00 -5.87 10.46
N ILE A 174 10.22 -6.28 10.79
CA ILE A 174 10.77 -6.12 12.15
C ILE A 174 11.17 -4.69 12.50
N SER A 175 10.96 -3.74 11.59
CA SER A 175 11.16 -2.30 11.83
C SER A 175 9.99 -1.72 12.64
N HIS A 176 9.78 -2.26 13.83
CA HIS A 176 8.68 -1.88 14.71
C HIS A 176 8.76 -0.41 15.13
N GLY A 177 7.64 0.28 15.07
CA GLY A 177 7.54 1.69 15.47
C GLY A 177 8.01 2.70 14.44
N GLY A 178 8.23 2.31 13.19
CA GLY A 178 8.57 3.17 12.05
C GLY A 178 9.77 2.69 11.24
N ARG A 179 10.08 3.39 10.17
CA ARG A 179 11.12 3.01 9.20
C ARG A 179 12.53 3.00 9.82
N ASP A 180 13.18 1.84 9.85
CA ASP A 180 14.60 1.68 10.17
C ASP A 180 15.41 1.55 8.87
N PHE A 181 16.11 2.63 8.49
CA PHE A 181 16.86 2.67 7.23
C PHE A 181 17.97 1.60 7.16
N ALA A 182 18.56 1.18 8.27
CA ALA A 182 19.57 0.13 8.25
C ALA A 182 18.97 -1.22 7.84
N LEU A 183 17.80 -1.58 8.37
CA LEU A 183 17.06 -2.78 7.99
C LEU A 183 16.56 -2.71 6.55
N TYR A 184 15.99 -1.56 6.16
CA TYR A 184 15.46 -1.36 4.80
C TYR A 184 16.56 -1.45 3.74
N MET A 185 17.71 -0.81 3.96
CA MET A 185 18.85 -0.90 3.02
C MET A 185 19.44 -2.31 2.96
N ARG A 186 19.44 -3.06 4.06
CA ARG A 186 19.85 -4.47 4.05
C ARG A 186 18.87 -5.32 3.24
N ALA A 187 17.57 -5.13 3.42
CA ALA A 187 16.54 -5.81 2.62
C ALA A 187 16.69 -5.50 1.12
N GLY A 188 16.90 -4.22 0.78
CA GLY A 188 17.14 -3.80 -0.59
C GLY A 188 18.38 -4.43 -1.21
N ALA A 189 19.50 -4.49 -0.48
CA ALA A 189 20.72 -5.13 -0.96
C ALA A 189 20.51 -6.61 -1.28
N ILE A 190 19.82 -7.35 -0.41
CA ILE A 190 19.47 -8.77 -0.64
C ILE A 190 18.57 -8.89 -1.89
N ALA A 191 17.58 -8.03 -2.03
CA ALA A 191 16.68 -8.05 -3.19
C ALA A 191 17.43 -7.78 -4.50
N GLU A 192 18.40 -6.84 -4.52
CA GLU A 192 19.22 -6.59 -5.70
C GLU A 192 20.13 -7.78 -6.06
N GLU A 193 20.71 -8.48 -5.08
CA GLU A 193 21.49 -9.71 -5.32
C GLU A 193 20.63 -10.79 -6.00
N ILE A 194 19.36 -10.94 -5.58
CA ILE A 194 18.42 -11.86 -6.24
C ILE A 194 18.15 -11.42 -7.67
N LEU A 195 17.93 -10.11 -7.92
CA LEU A 195 17.63 -9.58 -9.26
C LEU A 195 18.79 -9.68 -10.24
N ASP A 196 20.02 -9.80 -9.76
CA ASP A 196 21.18 -10.07 -10.62
C ASP A 196 21.21 -11.53 -11.13
N ILE A 197 20.62 -12.46 -10.37
CA ILE A 197 20.50 -13.89 -10.74
C ILE A 197 19.19 -14.14 -11.51
N ASN A 198 18.06 -13.69 -10.95
CA ASN A 198 16.73 -13.83 -11.54
C ASN A 198 16.02 -12.47 -11.62
N PRO A 199 16.15 -11.71 -12.70
CA PRO A 199 15.53 -10.40 -12.88
C PRO A 199 13.99 -10.46 -12.98
N ARG A 200 13.40 -11.66 -12.99
CA ARG A 200 11.96 -11.89 -13.01
C ARG A 200 11.41 -12.44 -11.70
N HIS A 201 12.21 -12.43 -10.61
CA HIS A 201 11.78 -12.87 -9.30
C HIS A 201 10.82 -11.83 -8.69
N PRO A 202 9.51 -12.15 -8.52
CA PRO A 202 8.52 -11.16 -8.13
C PRO A 202 8.74 -10.61 -6.71
N GLY A 203 9.12 -11.47 -5.76
CA GLY A 203 9.44 -11.05 -4.40
C GLY A 203 10.60 -10.06 -4.35
N ALA A 204 11.66 -10.30 -5.14
CA ALA A 204 12.81 -9.39 -5.18
C ALA A 204 12.43 -8.01 -5.75
N LEU A 205 11.64 -7.95 -6.85
CA LEU A 205 11.14 -6.70 -7.39
C LEU A 205 10.26 -5.96 -6.39
N HIS A 206 9.34 -6.68 -5.74
CA HIS A 206 8.41 -6.15 -4.76
C HIS A 206 9.12 -5.56 -3.54
N TYR A 207 9.98 -6.37 -2.92
CA TYR A 207 10.64 -5.99 -1.66
C TYR A 207 11.75 -4.95 -1.88
N SER A 208 12.37 -4.90 -3.05
CA SER A 208 13.23 -3.79 -3.47
C SER A 208 12.46 -2.46 -3.50
N ILE A 209 11.23 -2.43 -4.04
CA ILE A 209 10.39 -1.24 -4.04
C ILE A 209 10.13 -0.78 -2.60
N HIS A 210 9.67 -1.66 -1.72
CA HIS A 210 9.41 -1.31 -0.31
C HIS A 210 10.66 -0.92 0.47
N SER A 211 11.83 -1.42 0.06
CA SER A 211 13.10 -1.04 0.67
C SER A 211 13.46 0.42 0.39
N TYR A 212 13.06 0.94 -0.78
CA TYR A 212 13.49 2.22 -1.31
C TYR A 212 12.37 3.25 -1.47
N ASP A 213 11.14 2.98 -1.00
CA ASP A 213 9.98 3.86 -1.21
C ASP A 213 9.95 5.08 -0.28
N ASP A 214 11.06 5.77 -0.16
CA ASP A 214 11.21 7.05 0.51
C ASP A 214 11.95 8.07 -0.40
N PRO A 215 11.81 9.39 -0.18
CA PRO A 215 12.35 10.41 -1.08
C PRO A 215 13.87 10.36 -1.29
N ILE A 216 14.62 9.82 -0.33
CA ILE A 216 16.08 9.75 -0.40
C ILE A 216 16.55 8.56 -1.23
N HIS A 217 15.93 7.39 -1.01
CA HIS A 217 16.37 6.12 -1.59
C HIS A 217 15.60 5.71 -2.85
N ALA A 218 14.46 6.37 -3.15
CA ALA A 218 13.61 6.04 -4.31
C ALA A 218 14.35 5.97 -5.66
N PRO A 219 15.41 6.76 -5.95
CA PRO A 219 16.18 6.56 -7.18
C PRO A 219 16.74 5.15 -7.36
N LEU A 220 17.06 4.43 -6.26
CA LEU A 220 17.53 3.04 -6.31
C LEU A 220 16.41 2.06 -6.71
N GLY A 221 15.17 2.36 -6.37
CA GLY A 221 13.99 1.53 -6.66
C GLY A 221 13.47 1.63 -8.10
N LEU A 222 13.96 2.57 -8.92
CA LEU A 222 13.42 2.82 -10.28
C LEU A 222 13.49 1.58 -11.19
N ARG A 223 14.56 0.76 -11.12
CA ARG A 223 14.66 -0.48 -11.89
C ARG A 223 13.47 -1.42 -11.57
N ALA A 224 13.23 -1.68 -10.30
CA ALA A 224 12.15 -2.55 -9.85
C ALA A 224 10.78 -1.96 -10.19
N ALA A 225 10.53 -0.68 -9.95
CA ALA A 225 9.29 0.02 -10.26
C ALA A 225 8.92 -0.06 -11.75
N ASN A 226 9.90 0.06 -12.65
CA ASN A 226 9.69 -0.01 -14.08
C ASN A 226 9.42 -1.44 -14.57
N LEU A 227 9.98 -2.47 -13.91
CA LEU A 227 9.92 -3.86 -14.36
C LEU A 227 8.76 -4.64 -13.75
N TYR A 228 8.39 -4.38 -12.51
CA TYR A 228 7.52 -5.28 -11.74
C TYR A 228 6.17 -5.54 -12.40
N ALA A 229 5.46 -4.52 -12.84
CA ALA A 229 4.19 -4.67 -13.55
C ALA A 229 4.31 -5.39 -14.93
N GLN A 230 5.51 -5.45 -15.50
CA GLN A 230 5.77 -6.20 -16.74
C GLN A 230 6.09 -7.67 -16.44
N VAL A 231 6.70 -7.94 -15.29
CA VAL A 231 7.05 -9.29 -14.83
C VAL A 231 5.84 -10.02 -14.29
N ALA A 232 4.99 -9.35 -13.54
CA ALA A 232 3.80 -9.90 -12.90
C ALA A 232 2.52 -9.15 -13.33
N PRO A 233 2.17 -9.09 -14.62
CA PRO A 233 1.04 -8.30 -15.12
C PRO A 233 -0.32 -8.81 -14.64
N SER A 234 -0.40 -10.04 -14.13
CA SER A 234 -1.62 -10.63 -13.60
C SER A 234 -1.84 -10.36 -12.11
N ALA A 235 -0.86 -9.79 -11.41
CA ALA A 235 -0.99 -9.40 -10.02
C ALA A 235 -1.43 -7.94 -9.92
N VAL A 236 -2.61 -7.70 -9.31
CA VAL A 236 -3.13 -6.33 -9.10
C VAL A 236 -2.14 -5.50 -8.29
N HIS A 237 -1.58 -6.09 -7.23
CA HIS A 237 -0.61 -5.41 -6.41
C HIS A 237 0.66 -5.01 -7.18
N ALA A 238 1.18 -5.88 -8.06
CA ALA A 238 2.33 -5.56 -8.90
C ALA A 238 2.06 -4.39 -9.89
N LEU A 239 0.82 -4.25 -10.37
CA LEU A 239 0.43 -3.12 -11.21
C LEU A 239 0.51 -1.79 -10.46
N HIS A 240 0.17 -1.79 -9.17
CA HIS A 240 0.21 -0.63 -8.30
C HIS A 240 1.63 -0.26 -7.83
N MET A 241 2.46 -1.26 -7.49
CA MET A 241 3.69 -1.09 -6.70
C MET A 241 4.70 -0.10 -7.27
N GLY A 242 4.79 0.03 -8.60
CA GLY A 242 5.66 1.05 -9.20
C GLY A 242 5.35 2.46 -8.73
N SER A 243 4.10 2.73 -8.35
CA SER A 243 3.68 4.05 -7.89
C SER A 243 4.32 4.48 -6.56
N HIS A 244 4.75 3.55 -5.70
CA HIS A 244 5.49 3.86 -4.48
C HIS A 244 6.75 4.68 -4.77
N ILE A 245 7.54 4.23 -5.74
CA ILE A 245 8.77 4.92 -6.17
C ILE A 245 8.43 6.19 -6.94
N TYR A 246 7.43 6.14 -7.84
CA TYR A 246 7.06 7.30 -8.63
C TYR A 246 6.54 8.45 -7.77
N PHE A 247 5.77 8.17 -6.71
CA PHE A 247 5.31 9.18 -5.76
C PHE A 247 6.47 9.79 -4.98
N ALA A 248 7.39 8.95 -4.49
CA ALA A 248 8.58 9.42 -3.78
C ALA A 248 9.51 10.28 -4.65
N LEU A 249 9.38 10.22 -5.99
CA LEU A 249 10.12 11.01 -6.97
C LEU A 249 9.30 12.12 -7.65
N GLY A 250 8.02 12.29 -7.30
CA GLY A 250 7.14 13.28 -7.93
C GLY A 250 6.79 12.97 -9.39
N MET A 251 6.85 11.70 -9.81
CA MET A 251 6.55 11.24 -11.19
C MET A 251 5.06 10.91 -11.33
N TRP A 252 4.23 11.94 -11.24
CA TRP A 252 2.77 11.82 -11.03
C TRP A 252 2.03 11.14 -12.17
N GLU A 253 2.42 11.39 -13.45
CA GLU A 253 1.81 10.77 -14.61
C GLU A 253 1.98 9.24 -14.60
N LEU A 254 3.17 8.76 -14.25
CA LEU A 254 3.42 7.32 -14.12
C LEU A 254 2.66 6.74 -12.93
N GLY A 255 2.58 7.47 -11.82
CA GLY A 255 1.76 7.10 -10.67
C GLY A 255 0.28 6.96 -11.02
N THR A 256 -0.26 7.90 -11.81
CA THR A 256 -1.63 7.86 -12.32
C THR A 256 -1.86 6.65 -13.22
N GLU A 257 -0.96 6.40 -14.18
CA GLU A 257 -1.06 5.23 -15.07
C GLU A 257 -1.12 3.91 -14.28
N ARG A 258 -0.20 3.74 -13.32
CA ARG A 258 -0.13 2.50 -12.53
C ARG A 258 -1.38 2.29 -11.68
N ASN A 259 -1.83 3.31 -10.97
CA ASN A 259 -3.00 3.20 -10.11
C ASN A 259 -4.31 3.04 -10.90
N THR A 260 -4.43 3.66 -12.08
CA THR A 260 -5.56 3.43 -12.98
C THR A 260 -5.63 1.96 -13.38
N ARG A 261 -4.53 1.38 -13.87
CA ARG A 261 -4.48 -0.03 -14.28
C ARG A 261 -4.74 -0.98 -13.12
N ALA A 262 -4.17 -0.70 -11.94
CA ALA A 262 -4.39 -1.52 -10.75
C ALA A 262 -5.84 -1.46 -10.29
N PHE A 263 -6.47 -0.29 -10.26
CA PHE A 263 -7.88 -0.12 -9.92
C PHE A 263 -8.79 -0.87 -10.89
N GLU A 264 -8.59 -0.67 -12.20
CA GLU A 264 -9.38 -1.35 -13.23
C GLU A 264 -9.24 -2.88 -13.15
N ALA A 265 -8.02 -3.39 -12.96
CA ALA A 265 -7.77 -4.81 -12.79
C ALA A 265 -8.42 -5.37 -11.52
N ALA A 266 -8.36 -4.65 -10.40
CA ALA A 266 -8.99 -5.05 -9.15
C ALA A 266 -10.53 -5.12 -9.27
N VAL A 267 -11.14 -4.12 -9.91
CA VAL A 267 -12.59 -4.09 -10.15
C VAL A 267 -13.02 -5.19 -11.12
N ALA A 268 -12.25 -5.44 -12.19
CA ALA A 268 -12.53 -6.50 -13.16
C ALA A 268 -12.47 -7.92 -12.54
N ARG A 269 -11.78 -8.10 -11.42
CA ARG A 269 -11.69 -9.37 -10.68
C ARG A 269 -12.83 -9.60 -9.69
N GLN A 270 -13.69 -8.60 -9.44
CA GLN A 270 -14.85 -8.77 -8.56
C GLN A 270 -15.82 -9.80 -9.14
N SER A 271 -16.22 -10.76 -8.32
CA SER A 271 -17.17 -11.81 -8.73
C SER A 271 -18.57 -11.25 -9.00
N ASN A 272 -18.93 -10.16 -8.29
CA ASN A 272 -20.18 -9.44 -8.46
C ASN A 272 -19.87 -7.93 -8.53
N PRO A 273 -20.25 -7.25 -9.63
CA PRO A 273 -20.04 -5.80 -9.77
C PRO A 273 -20.77 -4.95 -8.70
N ASP A 274 -21.76 -5.54 -8.04
CA ASP A 274 -22.50 -4.87 -6.97
C ASP A 274 -21.84 -5.02 -5.58
N ASP A 275 -20.76 -5.75 -5.45
CA ASP A 275 -20.02 -5.86 -4.19
C ASP A 275 -19.19 -4.58 -3.91
N SER A 276 -18.90 -4.34 -2.62
CA SER A 276 -17.99 -3.26 -2.24
C SER A 276 -16.57 -3.53 -2.77
N TYR A 277 -15.83 -2.45 -3.05
CA TYR A 277 -14.45 -2.57 -3.49
C TYR A 277 -13.58 -3.28 -2.44
N GLY A 278 -12.79 -4.24 -2.89
CA GLY A 278 -11.79 -4.91 -2.07
C GLY A 278 -10.62 -3.97 -1.70
N SER A 279 -9.74 -4.43 -0.79
CA SER A 279 -8.62 -3.62 -0.27
C SER A 279 -7.70 -3.10 -1.39
N GLN A 280 -7.36 -3.91 -2.37
CA GLN A 280 -6.49 -3.51 -3.49
C GLN A 280 -7.13 -2.43 -4.37
N ALA A 281 -8.45 -2.53 -4.68
CA ALA A 281 -9.16 -1.51 -5.44
C ALA A 281 -9.22 -0.18 -4.68
N ASN A 282 -9.57 -0.22 -3.38
CA ASN A 282 -9.62 0.96 -2.54
C ASN A 282 -8.25 1.64 -2.43
N HIS A 283 -7.20 0.85 -2.25
CA HIS A 283 -5.83 1.36 -2.15
C HIS A 283 -5.39 2.07 -3.44
N ALA A 284 -5.54 1.41 -4.59
CA ALA A 284 -5.19 2.00 -5.88
C ALA A 284 -6.03 3.26 -6.19
N LEU A 285 -7.33 3.27 -5.86
CA LEU A 285 -8.21 4.42 -6.08
C LEU A 285 -7.79 5.63 -5.23
N ALA A 286 -7.45 5.43 -3.96
CA ALA A 286 -6.99 6.51 -3.09
C ALA A 286 -5.69 7.16 -3.61
N TRP A 287 -4.75 6.34 -4.07
CA TRP A 287 -3.51 6.82 -4.67
C TRP A 287 -3.74 7.51 -6.00
N LEU A 288 -4.67 7.01 -6.82
CA LEU A 288 -5.06 7.65 -8.08
C LEU A 288 -5.61 9.06 -7.85
N ILE A 289 -6.50 9.24 -6.86
CA ILE A 289 -7.06 10.55 -6.51
C ILE A 289 -5.94 11.53 -6.12
N TYR A 290 -5.00 11.07 -5.27
CA TYR A 290 -3.85 11.89 -4.89
C TYR A 290 -2.98 12.28 -6.08
N ALA A 291 -2.62 11.32 -6.95
CA ALA A 291 -1.78 11.59 -8.12
C ALA A 291 -2.44 12.56 -9.12
N LEU A 292 -3.75 12.48 -9.29
CA LEU A 292 -4.52 13.43 -10.12
C LEU A 292 -4.48 14.83 -9.52
N ASN A 293 -4.64 14.97 -8.21
CA ASN A 293 -4.54 16.27 -7.52
C ASN A 293 -3.14 16.89 -7.70
N GLN A 294 -2.07 16.07 -7.59
CA GLN A 294 -0.71 16.57 -7.78
C GLN A 294 -0.40 17.03 -9.22
N GLN A 295 -1.26 16.70 -10.18
CA GLN A 295 -1.19 17.18 -11.56
C GLN A 295 -2.15 18.37 -11.85
N GLY A 296 -2.87 18.86 -10.84
CA GLY A 296 -3.92 19.87 -10.99
C GLY A 296 -5.16 19.37 -11.72
N MET A 297 -5.32 18.04 -11.86
CA MET A 297 -6.47 17.39 -12.55
C MET A 297 -7.64 17.20 -11.58
N HIS A 298 -8.03 18.29 -10.89
CA HIS A 298 -8.99 18.24 -9.78
C HIS A 298 -10.38 17.75 -10.19
N GLU A 299 -10.85 18.06 -11.42
CA GLU A 299 -12.12 17.53 -11.93
C GLU A 299 -12.11 16.00 -12.01
N GLN A 300 -11.01 15.42 -12.53
CA GLN A 300 -10.87 13.97 -12.61
C GLN A 300 -10.69 13.34 -11.23
N ALA A 301 -10.00 14.02 -10.31
CA ALA A 301 -9.89 13.59 -8.92
C ALA A 301 -11.27 13.56 -8.23
N ALA A 302 -12.12 14.56 -8.46
CA ALA A 302 -13.49 14.62 -7.98
C ALA A 302 -14.36 13.48 -8.54
N GLU A 303 -14.25 13.18 -9.84
CA GLU A 303 -14.95 12.02 -10.45
C GLU A 303 -14.55 10.70 -9.77
N LYS A 304 -13.27 10.53 -9.42
CA LYS A 304 -12.80 9.34 -8.69
C LYS A 304 -13.23 9.34 -7.23
N LEU A 305 -13.26 10.49 -6.57
CA LEU A 305 -13.76 10.63 -5.20
C LEU A 305 -15.26 10.28 -5.09
N ALA A 306 -16.06 10.64 -6.11
CA ALA A 306 -17.46 10.25 -6.17
C ALA A 306 -17.69 8.72 -6.13
N LEU A 307 -16.71 7.92 -6.57
CA LEU A 307 -16.78 6.46 -6.41
C LEU A 307 -16.71 6.06 -4.93
N PHE A 308 -15.87 6.71 -4.12
CA PHE A 308 -15.84 6.45 -2.67
C PHE A 308 -17.10 6.95 -1.96
N GLU A 309 -17.70 8.05 -2.41
CA GLU A 309 -18.99 8.52 -1.90
C GLU A 309 -20.11 7.52 -2.19
N ASP A 310 -20.17 6.96 -3.43
CA ASP A 310 -21.10 5.88 -3.77
C ASP A 310 -20.89 4.66 -2.87
N GLN A 311 -19.65 4.22 -2.67
CA GLN A 311 -19.32 3.11 -1.78
C GLN A 311 -19.74 3.39 -0.32
N LEU A 312 -19.53 4.62 0.16
CA LEU A 312 -19.98 5.05 1.49
C LEU A 312 -21.51 4.98 1.60
N SER A 313 -22.22 5.52 0.62
CA SER A 313 -23.68 5.54 0.58
C SER A 313 -24.30 4.15 0.52
N ARG A 314 -23.70 3.23 -0.24
CA ARG A 314 -24.22 1.87 -0.46
C ARG A 314 -23.94 0.92 0.71
N TYR A 315 -22.77 1.03 1.34
CA TYR A 315 -22.30 0.02 2.31
C TYR A 315 -22.06 0.57 3.72
N GLY A 316 -21.58 1.81 3.87
CA GLY A 316 -21.44 2.52 5.15
C GLY A 316 -20.52 1.88 6.20
N GLY A 317 -19.74 0.84 5.84
CA GLY A 317 -18.84 0.16 6.75
C GLY A 317 -17.59 0.97 7.10
N ASN A 318 -16.80 0.49 8.07
CA ASN A 318 -15.57 1.17 8.51
C ASN A 318 -14.61 1.45 7.35
N THR A 319 -14.40 0.47 6.47
CA THR A 319 -13.51 0.61 5.31
C THR A 319 -13.96 1.73 4.38
N GLN A 320 -15.27 1.83 4.08
CA GLN A 320 -15.81 2.86 3.21
C GLN A 320 -15.68 4.24 3.83
N ARG A 321 -15.97 4.36 5.13
CA ARG A 321 -15.82 5.62 5.88
C ARG A 321 -14.36 6.10 5.90
N GLN A 322 -13.42 5.20 6.20
CA GLN A 322 -11.98 5.48 6.24
C GLN A 322 -11.46 5.94 4.87
N ASN A 323 -11.81 5.23 3.80
CA ASN A 323 -11.36 5.57 2.45
C ASN A 323 -11.95 6.90 1.99
N PHE A 324 -13.22 7.16 2.26
CA PHE A 324 -13.84 8.43 1.91
C PHE A 324 -13.20 9.59 2.68
N ILE A 325 -12.99 9.47 4.00
CA ILE A 325 -12.31 10.50 4.82
C ILE A 325 -10.92 10.83 4.25
N ALA A 326 -10.09 9.81 4.01
CA ALA A 326 -8.74 10.02 3.53
C ALA A 326 -8.71 10.68 2.14
N ALA A 327 -9.57 10.22 1.22
CA ALA A 327 -9.63 10.72 -0.13
C ALA A 327 -10.21 12.15 -0.20
N ARG A 328 -11.31 12.45 0.55
CA ARG A 328 -11.86 13.80 0.58
C ARG A 328 -10.90 14.81 1.22
N ALA A 329 -10.21 14.40 2.30
CA ALA A 329 -9.23 15.26 2.95
C ALA A 329 -8.10 15.64 1.98
N SER A 330 -7.55 14.67 1.24
CA SER A 330 -6.56 14.90 0.20
C SER A 330 -7.11 15.82 -0.90
N TYR A 331 -8.32 15.55 -1.41
CA TYR A 331 -8.93 16.35 -2.46
C TYR A 331 -9.12 17.81 -2.02
N LEU A 332 -9.75 18.05 -0.87
CA LEU A 332 -10.05 19.40 -0.39
C LEU A 332 -8.79 20.21 -0.10
N VAL A 333 -7.80 19.59 0.53
CA VAL A 333 -6.51 20.24 0.82
C VAL A 333 -5.77 20.59 -0.46
N ASP A 334 -5.73 19.69 -1.45
CA ASP A 334 -4.93 19.90 -2.66
C ASP A 334 -5.64 20.80 -3.70
N SER A 335 -6.96 20.67 -3.84
CA SER A 335 -7.75 21.48 -4.77
C SER A 335 -8.13 22.87 -4.21
N GLN A 336 -8.17 23.02 -2.88
CA GLN A 336 -8.73 24.20 -2.19
C GLN A 336 -10.21 24.47 -2.54
N ASP A 337 -10.92 23.47 -3.04
CA ASP A 337 -12.35 23.56 -3.38
C ASP A 337 -13.21 23.30 -2.13
N TRP A 338 -13.17 24.25 -1.19
CA TRP A 338 -13.91 24.17 0.09
C TRP A 338 -15.42 24.28 -0.09
N ASP A 339 -15.91 24.77 -1.25
CA ASP A 339 -17.32 24.83 -1.60
C ASP A 339 -17.83 23.50 -2.21
N SER A 340 -16.96 22.53 -2.42
CA SER A 340 -17.32 21.21 -2.94
C SER A 340 -18.35 20.51 -2.06
N HIS A 341 -19.32 19.82 -2.65
CA HIS A 341 -20.31 19.03 -1.92
C HIS A 341 -19.65 17.95 -1.03
N PHE A 342 -18.47 17.43 -1.42
CA PHE A 342 -17.72 16.45 -0.62
C PHE A 342 -17.36 16.98 0.78
N ALA A 343 -17.18 18.30 0.91
CA ALA A 343 -16.84 18.95 2.19
C ALA A 343 -17.90 18.69 3.26
N THR A 344 -19.17 18.62 2.86
CA THR A 344 -20.33 18.54 3.78
C THR A 344 -20.96 17.16 3.90
N VAL A 345 -20.43 16.13 3.18
CA VAL A 345 -20.92 14.75 3.29
C VAL A 345 -20.68 14.24 4.73
N PRO A 346 -21.73 13.89 5.48
CA PRO A 346 -21.56 13.45 6.86
C PRO A 346 -20.94 12.05 6.93
N VAL A 347 -20.05 11.85 7.90
CA VAL A 347 -19.45 10.55 8.20
C VAL A 347 -19.65 10.23 9.67
N ASP A 348 -20.11 9.01 9.95
CA ASP A 348 -20.17 8.47 11.31
C ASP A 348 -18.78 7.97 11.73
N TYR A 349 -18.32 8.36 12.93
CA TYR A 349 -16.99 8.03 13.45
C TYR A 349 -16.98 6.78 14.34
N ASP A 350 -18.14 6.18 14.63
CA ASP A 350 -18.18 5.00 15.52
C ASP A 350 -17.31 3.85 14.96
N GLY A 351 -16.42 3.34 15.80
CA GLY A 351 -15.48 2.27 15.45
C GLY A 351 -14.34 2.67 14.49
N LEU A 352 -14.17 3.96 14.17
CA LEU A 352 -12.99 4.44 13.42
C LEU A 352 -11.79 4.66 14.34
N SER A 353 -10.58 4.47 13.78
CA SER A 353 -9.35 4.82 14.50
C SER A 353 -9.20 6.34 14.63
N HIS A 354 -8.51 6.76 15.69
CA HIS A 354 -8.27 8.17 15.97
C HIS A 354 -7.57 8.92 14.82
N TYR A 355 -6.74 8.24 14.04
CA TYR A 355 -6.13 8.81 12.83
C TYR A 355 -7.17 9.37 11.86
N PHE A 356 -8.21 8.58 11.52
CA PHE A 356 -9.24 9.03 10.57
C PHE A 356 -10.16 10.09 11.17
N VAL A 357 -10.51 9.93 12.44
CA VAL A 357 -11.33 10.95 13.15
C VAL A 357 -10.58 12.29 13.17
N ALA A 358 -9.32 12.30 13.56
CA ALA A 358 -8.51 13.51 13.60
C ALA A 358 -8.33 14.14 12.21
N THR A 359 -8.12 13.32 11.19
CA THR A 359 -8.01 13.79 9.80
C THR A 359 -9.29 14.49 9.35
N ASP A 360 -10.44 13.90 9.64
CA ASP A 360 -11.72 14.48 9.25
C ASP A 360 -12.09 15.73 10.06
N GLN A 361 -11.87 15.68 11.35
CA GLN A 361 -12.10 16.85 12.24
C GLN A 361 -11.20 18.04 11.86
N TYR A 362 -9.95 17.77 11.43
CA TYR A 362 -9.10 18.81 10.88
C TYR A 362 -9.75 19.50 9.68
N ILE A 363 -10.28 18.74 8.73
CA ILE A 363 -10.99 19.27 7.55
C ILE A 363 -12.23 20.07 7.98
N GLN A 364 -13.03 19.55 8.91
CA GLN A 364 -14.21 20.27 9.43
C GLN A 364 -13.82 21.57 10.13
N GLY A 365 -12.71 21.56 10.88
CA GLY A 365 -12.17 22.76 11.53
C GLY A 365 -11.71 23.83 10.52
N VAL A 366 -11.01 23.42 9.45
CA VAL A 366 -10.61 24.33 8.36
C VAL A 366 -11.85 24.94 7.66
N LEU A 367 -12.85 24.11 7.33
CA LEU A 367 -14.13 24.58 6.76
C LEU A 367 -14.84 25.59 7.64
N ALA A 368 -14.84 25.36 8.95
CA ALA A 368 -15.43 26.29 9.90
C ALA A 368 -14.68 27.65 9.91
N LEU A 369 -13.33 27.61 9.83
CA LEU A 369 -12.53 28.84 9.73
C LEU A 369 -12.78 29.61 8.42
N GLU A 370 -12.87 28.91 7.27
CA GLU A 370 -13.22 29.52 5.98
C GLU A 370 -14.59 30.21 6.00
N SER A 371 -15.53 29.66 6.81
CA SER A 371 -16.88 30.20 7.01
C SER A 371 -16.95 31.22 8.17
N ALA A 372 -15.81 31.57 8.80
CA ALA A 372 -15.72 32.39 10.00
C ALA A 372 -16.54 31.85 11.20
N ASP A 373 -16.79 30.56 11.27
CA ASP A 373 -17.43 29.84 12.38
C ASP A 373 -16.39 29.40 13.43
N VAL A 374 -16.03 30.31 14.33
CA VAL A 374 -15.03 30.09 15.37
C VAL A 374 -15.43 28.95 16.34
N GLU A 375 -16.74 28.85 16.67
CA GLU A 375 -17.23 27.82 17.58
C GLU A 375 -17.21 26.42 16.91
N GLY A 376 -17.53 26.36 15.62
CA GLY A 376 -17.37 25.13 14.84
C GLY A 376 -15.91 24.67 14.78
N ALA A 377 -14.97 25.58 14.51
CA ALA A 377 -13.54 25.28 14.51
C ALA A 377 -13.04 24.79 15.87
N LYS A 378 -13.50 25.42 16.97
CA LYS A 378 -13.18 24.97 18.33
C LYS A 378 -13.74 23.57 18.62
N THR A 379 -14.97 23.31 18.22
CA THR A 379 -15.59 21.98 18.39
C THR A 379 -14.78 20.90 17.68
N ALA A 380 -14.33 21.19 16.46
CA ALA A 380 -13.47 20.28 15.69
C ALA A 380 -12.11 20.07 16.38
N LEU A 381 -11.47 21.15 16.88
CA LEU A 381 -10.21 21.07 17.61
C LEU A 381 -10.34 20.23 18.89
N ASP A 382 -11.42 20.46 19.68
CA ASP A 382 -11.67 19.69 20.89
C ASP A 382 -11.93 18.20 20.62
N ALA A 383 -12.42 17.87 19.42
CA ALA A 383 -12.62 16.49 18.97
C ALA A 383 -11.33 15.82 18.45
N ILE A 384 -10.33 16.60 18.06
CA ILE A 384 -8.98 16.09 17.82
C ILE A 384 -8.30 15.96 19.17
N ASP A 385 -8.30 14.74 19.74
CA ASP A 385 -7.55 14.48 20.96
C ASP A 385 -6.05 14.65 20.69
N GLY A 386 -5.53 15.82 21.08
CA GLY A 386 -4.12 16.17 20.94
C GLY A 386 -3.22 15.53 22.00
N ALA A 387 -3.55 14.31 22.46
CA ALA A 387 -2.82 13.59 23.50
C ALA A 387 -1.31 13.66 23.34
N GLU A 388 -0.59 13.62 24.47
CA GLU A 388 0.87 13.73 24.60
C GLU A 388 1.63 12.95 23.51
N PRO A 389 2.78 13.46 23.06
CA PRO A 389 3.56 12.81 22.00
C PRO A 389 3.94 11.39 22.43
N ILE A 390 3.38 10.42 21.74
CA ILE A 390 3.80 9.04 21.87
C ILE A 390 5.26 8.99 21.39
N GLN A 391 6.16 8.40 22.17
CA GLN A 391 7.51 8.09 21.69
C GLN A 391 7.38 7.04 20.59
N THR A 392 7.25 7.50 19.35
CA THR A 392 7.05 6.65 18.18
C THR A 392 7.93 7.16 17.05
N ARG A 393 8.33 6.23 16.16
CA ARG A 393 8.96 6.56 14.87
C ARG A 393 7.94 6.57 13.72
N SER A 394 6.68 6.25 14.00
CA SER A 394 5.61 6.25 13.01
C SER A 394 4.99 7.63 12.90
N ARG A 395 5.15 8.26 11.75
CA ARG A 395 4.53 9.56 11.42
C ARG A 395 3.01 9.45 11.52
N ARG A 396 2.42 8.35 11.04
CA ARG A 396 0.98 8.09 11.11
C ARG A 396 0.42 8.13 12.54
N ALA A 397 1.15 7.59 13.51
CA ALA A 397 0.76 7.65 14.92
C ALA A 397 0.78 9.08 15.50
N MET A 398 1.59 9.98 14.91
CA MET A 398 1.70 11.37 15.33
C MET A 398 0.65 12.29 14.68
N VAL A 399 -0.05 11.83 13.64
CA VAL A 399 -1.00 12.67 12.87
C VAL A 399 -2.02 13.41 13.75
N PRO A 400 -2.69 12.81 14.76
CA PRO A 400 -3.63 13.55 15.58
C PRO A 400 -2.97 14.76 16.28
N ARG A 401 -1.77 14.60 16.83
CA ARG A 401 -1.03 15.72 17.44
C ARG A 401 -0.64 16.78 16.42
N LEU A 402 -0.14 16.37 15.26
CA LEU A 402 0.23 17.31 14.19
C LEU A 402 -0.96 18.13 13.71
N LEU A 403 -2.11 17.48 13.48
CA LEU A 403 -3.33 18.15 13.04
C LEU A 403 -3.96 19.02 14.12
N HIS A 404 -3.86 18.63 15.39
CA HIS A 404 -4.27 19.48 16.52
C HIS A 404 -3.46 20.79 16.55
N LEU A 405 -2.12 20.71 16.50
CA LEU A 405 -1.25 21.88 16.47
C LEU A 405 -1.51 22.76 15.24
N ALA A 406 -1.69 22.13 14.07
CA ALA A 406 -1.99 22.82 12.82
C ALA A 406 -3.31 23.61 12.90
N LEU A 407 -4.39 22.99 13.37
CA LEU A 407 -5.68 23.65 13.48
C LEU A 407 -5.66 24.75 14.58
N ALA A 408 -5.05 24.47 15.73
CA ALA A 408 -4.90 25.47 16.80
C ALA A 408 -4.10 26.69 16.31
N GLY A 409 -3.04 26.47 15.52
CA GLY A 409 -2.26 27.55 14.90
C GLY A 409 -3.10 28.38 13.92
N GLN A 410 -3.92 27.74 13.06
CA GLN A 410 -4.81 28.44 12.14
C GLN A 410 -5.88 29.25 12.89
N MET A 411 -6.45 28.72 13.96
CA MET A 411 -7.40 29.43 14.83
C MET A 411 -6.75 30.66 15.52
N ALA A 412 -5.53 30.51 16.02
CA ALA A 412 -4.77 31.63 16.61
C ALA A 412 -4.49 32.73 15.56
N LEU A 413 -4.15 32.34 14.32
CA LEU A 413 -3.95 33.29 13.23
C LEU A 413 -5.23 34.03 12.86
N ALA A 414 -6.36 33.34 12.76
CA ALA A 414 -7.67 33.92 12.49
C ALA A 414 -8.10 34.89 13.62
N ALA A 415 -7.69 34.64 14.86
CA ALA A 415 -7.91 35.51 16.00
C ALA A 415 -6.93 36.73 16.08
N GLY A 416 -5.97 36.84 15.13
CA GLY A 416 -4.95 37.89 15.11
C GLY A 416 -3.75 37.64 16.04
N ASN A 417 -3.65 36.47 16.65
CA ASN A 417 -2.57 36.07 17.57
C ASN A 417 -1.37 35.47 16.81
N THR A 418 -0.79 36.25 15.89
CA THR A 418 0.27 35.78 14.97
C THR A 418 1.42 35.05 15.66
N ARG A 419 1.90 35.57 16.81
CA ARG A 419 3.02 34.94 17.53
C ARG A 419 2.68 33.54 18.04
N GLU A 420 1.48 33.34 18.55
CA GLU A 420 0.99 32.06 19.04
C GLU A 420 0.78 31.10 17.86
N ALA A 421 0.20 31.59 16.77
CA ALA A 421 -0.02 30.83 15.54
C ALA A 421 1.30 30.25 15.01
N LEU A 422 2.32 31.11 14.85
CA LEU A 422 3.64 30.64 14.33
C LEU A 422 4.28 29.65 15.30
N ALA A 423 4.24 29.88 16.63
CA ALA A 423 4.84 28.95 17.59
C ALA A 423 4.22 27.54 17.52
N LEU A 424 2.88 27.45 17.37
CA LEU A 424 2.18 26.16 17.22
C LEU A 424 2.50 25.44 15.90
N MET A 425 2.58 26.19 14.81
CA MET A 425 2.89 25.63 13.49
C MET A 425 4.37 25.22 13.36
N GLU A 426 5.27 25.99 13.97
CA GLU A 426 6.70 25.64 14.07
C GLU A 426 6.89 24.35 14.89
N GLU A 427 6.20 24.21 16.05
CA GLU A 427 6.18 22.96 16.83
C GLU A 427 5.71 21.78 15.99
N ALA A 428 4.63 21.96 15.20
CA ALA A 428 4.12 20.92 14.34
C ALA A 428 5.15 20.52 13.27
N ALA A 429 5.81 21.48 12.62
CA ALA A 429 6.79 21.24 11.58
C ALA A 429 8.05 20.54 12.13
N GLU A 430 8.54 20.94 13.29
CA GLU A 430 9.65 20.30 13.98
C GLU A 430 9.31 18.86 14.38
N LEU A 431 8.11 18.64 14.89
CA LEU A 431 7.62 17.31 15.30
C LEU A 431 7.49 16.39 14.10
N GLU A 432 6.92 16.85 12.98
CA GLU A 432 6.84 16.07 11.74
C GLU A 432 8.23 15.71 11.20
N ALA A 433 9.16 16.66 11.18
CA ALA A 433 10.52 16.45 10.72
C ALA A 433 11.34 15.50 11.61
N SER A 434 10.93 15.27 12.85
CA SER A 434 11.63 14.39 13.80
C SER A 434 11.50 12.89 13.47
N VAL A 435 10.61 12.52 12.57
CA VAL A 435 10.34 11.12 12.16
C VAL A 435 10.47 10.95 10.66
N PRO A 436 10.87 9.75 10.17
CA PRO A 436 10.95 9.47 8.76
C PRO A 436 9.61 9.73 8.03
N PRO A 437 9.65 10.14 6.74
CA PRO A 437 8.44 10.26 5.93
C PRO A 437 7.78 8.89 5.70
N GLU A 438 6.46 8.89 5.61
CA GLU A 438 5.70 7.73 5.12
C GLU A 438 5.79 7.66 3.59
N TYR A 439 5.54 6.48 3.03
CA TYR A 439 5.39 6.31 1.58
C TYR A 439 3.98 6.69 1.12
N GLY A 440 3.84 7.05 -0.16
CA GLY A 440 2.56 7.30 -0.80
C GLY A 440 2.03 8.73 -0.65
N PRO A 441 0.70 8.91 -0.55
CA PRO A 441 0.08 10.19 -0.28
C PRO A 441 0.60 10.85 1.00
N ALA A 442 0.63 12.18 1.01
CA ALA A 442 1.18 12.94 2.14
C ALA A 442 0.53 12.58 3.49
N VAL A 443 1.37 12.40 4.51
CA VAL A 443 0.97 12.14 5.91
C VAL A 443 1.76 13.09 6.82
N PRO A 444 1.10 14.04 7.51
CA PRO A 444 -0.34 14.35 7.46
C PRO A 444 -0.82 14.80 6.07
N VAL A 445 -2.13 14.86 5.86
CA VAL A 445 -2.75 15.21 4.57
C VAL A 445 -2.25 16.54 3.99
N GLN A 446 -1.92 17.51 4.84
CA GLN A 446 -1.14 18.70 4.52
C GLN A 446 0.17 18.65 5.31
N PRO A 447 1.34 18.59 4.66
CA PRO A 447 2.62 18.72 5.35
C PRO A 447 2.64 19.97 6.21
N THR A 448 3.04 19.85 7.47
CA THR A 448 3.00 20.97 8.42
C THR A 448 3.95 22.11 8.03
N ALA A 449 5.07 21.77 7.40
CA ALA A 449 5.96 22.79 6.82
C ALA A 449 5.32 23.55 5.64
N GLU A 450 4.45 22.91 4.82
CA GLU A 450 3.67 23.59 3.78
C GLU A 450 2.68 24.57 4.39
N LEU A 451 1.95 24.15 5.44
CA LEU A 451 1.03 25.04 6.15
C LEU A 451 1.74 26.23 6.79
N LEU A 452 2.91 26.02 7.40
CA LEU A 452 3.73 27.10 7.97
C LEU A 452 4.22 28.05 6.87
N ALA A 453 4.59 27.51 5.70
CA ALA A 453 4.98 28.31 4.54
C ALA A 453 3.81 29.17 4.02
N ASP A 454 2.61 28.60 3.87
CA ASP A 454 1.38 29.32 3.49
C ASP A 454 1.11 30.47 4.47
N THR A 455 1.34 30.24 5.77
CA THR A 455 1.19 31.26 6.82
C THR A 455 2.22 32.39 6.66
N TYR A 456 3.49 32.08 6.46
CA TYR A 456 4.51 33.09 6.19
C TYR A 456 4.23 33.91 4.92
N MET A 457 3.71 33.26 3.86
CA MET A 457 3.24 33.95 2.64
C MET A 457 2.18 34.99 2.98
N SER A 458 1.18 34.64 3.78
CA SER A 458 0.08 35.54 4.17
C SER A 458 0.57 36.73 4.99
N LEU A 459 1.68 36.59 5.70
CA LEU A 459 2.32 37.62 6.52
C LEU A 459 3.33 38.48 5.76
N GLY A 460 3.61 38.15 4.49
CA GLY A 460 4.62 38.82 3.66
C GLY A 460 6.06 38.42 3.98
N GLU A 461 6.27 37.37 4.75
CA GLU A 461 7.59 36.84 5.14
C GLU A 461 8.10 35.82 4.09
N TYR A 462 8.30 36.28 2.87
CA TYR A 462 8.56 35.45 1.70
C TYR A 462 9.80 34.56 1.81
N GLU A 463 10.87 35.02 2.44
CA GLU A 463 12.08 34.21 2.60
C GLU A 463 11.84 33.01 3.56
N LEU A 464 11.09 33.21 4.64
CA LEU A 464 10.69 32.14 5.55
C LEU A 464 9.71 31.18 4.88
N ALA A 465 8.76 31.70 4.09
CA ALA A 465 7.86 30.88 3.29
C ALA A 465 8.64 29.97 2.32
N ARG A 466 9.60 30.53 1.58
CA ARG A 466 10.45 29.78 0.66
C ARG A 466 11.17 28.62 1.35
N GLN A 467 11.81 28.87 2.48
CA GLN A 467 12.54 27.86 3.26
C GLN A 467 11.62 26.70 3.70
N ASN A 468 10.38 27.02 4.11
CA ASN A 468 9.43 26.01 4.57
C ASN A 468 8.80 25.24 3.41
N TYR A 469 8.55 25.83 2.23
CA TYR A 469 8.17 25.08 1.05
C TYR A 469 9.28 24.13 0.58
N GLU A 470 10.55 24.59 0.61
CA GLU A 470 11.70 23.72 0.31
C GLU A 470 11.79 22.54 1.30
N LEU A 471 11.49 22.77 2.59
CA LEU A 471 11.44 21.72 3.59
C LEU A 471 10.30 20.73 3.33
N ALA A 472 9.10 21.20 2.99
CA ALA A 472 7.97 20.36 2.64
C ALA A 472 8.29 19.47 1.42
N LEU A 473 8.98 20.01 0.42
CA LEU A 473 9.38 19.29 -0.79
C LEU A 473 10.47 18.22 -0.55
N GLN A 474 11.17 18.24 0.58
CA GLN A 474 12.11 17.16 0.94
C GLN A 474 11.38 15.86 1.31
N SER A 475 10.20 15.96 1.92
CA SER A 475 9.40 14.79 2.30
C SER A 475 8.26 14.49 1.32
N SER A 476 7.83 15.46 0.52
CA SER A 476 6.74 15.36 -0.45
C SER A 476 7.22 15.90 -1.81
N VAL A 477 8.11 15.16 -2.45
CA VAL A 477 8.79 15.57 -3.69
C VAL A 477 7.77 15.86 -4.79
N GLY A 478 7.91 17.01 -5.44
CA GLY A 478 7.03 17.40 -6.54
C GLY A 478 5.59 17.74 -6.14
N ARG A 479 5.30 17.97 -4.84
CA ARG A 479 3.98 18.35 -4.37
C ARG A 479 3.55 19.69 -4.96
N GLN A 480 2.42 19.68 -5.68
CA GLN A 480 1.96 20.81 -6.54
C GLN A 480 1.75 22.10 -5.75
N ARG A 481 1.11 22.02 -4.57
CA ARG A 481 0.87 23.20 -3.72
C ARG A 481 2.18 23.84 -3.27
N SER A 482 3.11 23.04 -2.75
CA SER A 482 4.42 23.53 -2.30
C SER A 482 5.23 24.14 -3.45
N LEU A 483 5.18 23.55 -4.66
CA LEU A 483 5.82 24.13 -5.84
C LEU A 483 5.19 25.47 -6.27
N THR A 484 3.85 25.56 -6.21
CA THR A 484 3.13 26.80 -6.53
C THR A 484 3.45 27.90 -5.51
N GLY A 485 3.44 27.56 -4.23
CA GLY A 485 3.78 28.49 -3.14
C GLY A 485 5.25 28.96 -3.24
N LEU A 486 6.17 28.04 -3.51
CA LEU A 486 7.59 28.36 -3.68
C LEU A 486 7.81 29.34 -4.84
N ASN A 487 7.13 29.15 -5.97
CA ASN A 487 7.17 30.09 -7.09
C ASN A 487 6.59 31.46 -6.73
N GLY A 488 5.50 31.50 -5.94
CA GLY A 488 4.91 32.73 -5.44
C GLY A 488 5.82 33.51 -4.46
N ALA A 489 6.61 32.80 -3.67
CA ALA A 489 7.57 33.40 -2.74
C ALA A 489 8.84 33.98 -3.41
N ALA A 490 9.05 33.73 -4.70
CA ALA A 490 10.21 34.21 -5.44
C ALA A 490 10.02 35.66 -5.98
N HIS A 491 8.85 36.25 -5.83
CA HIS A 491 8.47 37.58 -6.33
C HIS A 491 8.02 38.50 -5.20
#